data_b69c425e16d83e486ff7169a63583586
#
_entry.id   b69c425e16d83e486ff7169a63583586
#
_cell.length_a   1.000
_cell.length_b   1.000
_cell.length_c   1.000
_cell.angle_alpha   90.00
_cell.angle_beta   90.00
_cell.angle_gamma   90.00
#
_symmetry.space_group_name_H-M   'P 1'
#
loop_
_entity.id
_entity.type
_entity.pdbx_description
1 polymer ?
#
loop_
_entity_poly.entity_id
_entity_poly.type
_entity_poly.pdbx_seq_one_letter_code
_entity_poly.pdbx_strand_id
1 'polypeptide(L)'
;MVSIGSSLDERAISESTSVAILVGITVVVTASVGLNVLVADSQETGPPSANFTYDHIEQSNTLIVTHDRGDELEAGKIHFVGADQDTTWAAAAGTNETTTVGPGDIVQLSENNAFGTPVTSSTEIEVQYVYEGNRTTLDEWPSEQ
;
A
#
# COMPACT_ATOMS: atom_id res chain seq x y z
N MET A 1 47.48 37.65 39.73
CA MET A 1 47.72 36.22 39.46
C MET A 1 46.53 35.37 39.65
N VAL A 2 45.60 35.85 40.43
CA VAL A 2 44.35 35.13 40.68
C VAL A 2 43.48 35.04 39.40
N SER A 3 43.59 35.98 38.47
CA SER A 3 42.85 36.05 37.27
C SER A 3 43.10 34.89 36.25
N ILE A 4 44.25 34.23 36.34
CA ILE A 4 44.62 33.14 35.46
C ILE A 4 43.77 31.90 35.76
N GLY A 5 43.55 31.58 37.03
CA GLY A 5 42.68 30.47 37.42
C GLY A 5 41.23 30.70 37.02
N SER A 6 40.70 31.90 37.16
CA SER A 6 39.36 32.27 36.74
C SER A 6 39.19 32.14 35.23
N SER A 7 40.16 32.54 34.43
CA SER A 7 40.09 32.40 32.98
C SER A 7 40.05 30.96 32.52
N LEU A 8 40.80 30.08 33.16
CA LEU A 8 40.80 28.66 32.84
C LEU A 8 39.46 28.01 33.22
N ASP A 9 38.89 28.37 34.36
CA ASP A 9 37.60 27.88 34.80
C ASP A 9 36.49 28.32 33.86
N GLU A 10 36.53 29.56 33.39
CA GLU A 10 35.58 30.08 32.42
C GLU A 10 35.65 29.33 31.08
N ARG A 11 36.86 28.99 30.63
CA ARG A 11 37.03 28.19 29.42
C ARG A 11 36.46 26.79 29.58
N ALA A 12 36.70 26.12 30.67
CA ALA A 12 36.19 24.79 30.92
C ALA A 12 34.67 24.78 30.94
N ILE A 13 34.04 25.77 31.57
CA ILE A 13 32.59 25.90 31.60
C ILE A 13 32.03 26.16 30.17
N SER A 14 32.70 27.03 29.42
CA SER A 14 32.26 27.34 28.04
C SER A 14 32.35 26.13 27.11
N GLU A 15 33.40 25.36 27.17
CA GLU A 15 33.56 24.14 26.36
C GLU A 15 32.53 23.09 26.74
N SER A 16 32.30 22.87 28.01
CA SER A 16 31.29 21.93 28.51
C SER A 16 29.89 22.33 28.05
N THR A 17 29.55 23.61 28.12
CA THR A 17 28.28 24.15 27.69
C THR A 17 28.09 23.96 26.17
N SER A 18 29.12 24.21 25.38
CA SER A 18 29.08 24.05 23.93
C SER A 18 28.84 22.60 23.52
N VAL A 19 29.51 21.66 24.17
CA VAL A 19 29.32 20.22 23.93
C VAL A 19 27.91 19.80 24.32
N ALA A 20 27.39 20.25 25.43
CA ALA A 20 26.03 19.93 25.85
C ALA A 20 24.98 20.44 24.86
N ILE A 21 25.14 21.65 24.34
CA ILE A 21 24.28 22.24 23.34
C ILE A 21 24.31 21.41 22.04
N LEU A 22 25.50 21.03 21.57
CA LEU A 22 25.68 20.23 20.37
C LEU A 22 24.99 18.88 20.51
N VAL A 23 25.18 18.19 21.58
CA VAL A 23 24.55 16.89 21.86
C VAL A 23 23.03 17.06 21.92
N GLY A 24 22.55 18.10 22.58
CA GLY A 24 21.10 18.38 22.64
C GLY A 24 20.48 18.61 21.28
N ILE A 25 21.10 19.40 20.42
CA ILE A 25 20.64 19.65 19.07
C ILE A 25 20.63 18.36 18.25
N THR A 26 21.68 17.56 18.36
CA THR A 26 21.77 16.28 17.64
C THR A 26 20.63 15.33 18.02
N VAL A 27 20.33 15.23 19.31
CA VAL A 27 19.25 14.38 19.81
C VAL A 27 17.89 14.87 19.27
N VAL A 28 17.64 16.16 19.30
CA VAL A 28 16.38 16.74 18.81
C VAL A 28 16.21 16.50 17.30
N VAL A 29 17.26 16.71 16.52
CA VAL A 29 17.21 16.48 15.07
C VAL A 29 16.95 15.00 14.75
N THR A 30 17.63 14.10 15.44
CA THR A 30 17.45 12.66 15.23
C THR A 30 16.04 12.22 15.60
N ALA A 31 15.51 12.70 16.70
CA ALA A 31 14.14 12.39 17.13
C ALA A 31 13.11 12.93 16.14
N SER A 32 13.31 14.13 15.61
CA SER A 32 12.41 14.73 14.63
C SER A 32 12.36 13.94 13.33
N VAL A 33 13.52 13.51 12.83
CA VAL A 33 13.60 12.70 11.61
C VAL A 33 12.94 11.33 11.84
N GLY A 34 13.24 10.69 12.96
CA GLY A 34 12.63 9.41 13.31
C GLY A 34 11.11 9.49 13.42
N LEU A 35 10.58 10.55 14.01
CA LEU A 35 9.15 10.77 14.12
C LEU A 35 8.51 10.97 12.73
N ASN A 36 9.15 11.73 11.86
CA ASN A 36 8.65 11.95 10.51
C ASN A 36 8.59 10.65 9.70
N VAL A 37 9.58 9.78 9.84
CA VAL A 37 9.58 8.48 9.17
C VAL A 37 8.44 7.62 9.68
N LEU A 38 8.23 7.55 11.00
CA LEU A 38 7.13 6.78 11.59
C LEU A 38 5.78 7.34 11.20
N VAL A 39 5.62 8.65 11.18
CA VAL A 39 4.37 9.31 10.78
C VAL A 39 4.11 9.10 9.29
N ALA A 40 5.15 9.14 8.45
CA ALA A 40 4.99 8.86 7.02
C ALA A 40 4.52 7.42 6.78
N ASP A 41 5.07 6.43 7.49
CA ASP A 41 4.63 5.05 7.39
C ASP A 41 3.19 4.87 7.88
N SER A 42 2.79 5.59 8.93
CA SER A 42 1.44 5.51 9.45
C SER A 42 0.43 6.36 8.68
N GLN A 43 0.89 7.28 7.84
CA GLN A 43 0.01 8.11 7.01
C GLN A 43 -0.41 7.46 5.70
N GLU A 44 0.10 6.27 5.39
CA GLU A 44 -0.41 5.48 4.29
C GLU A 44 -1.77 4.84 4.67
N THR A 45 -2.70 5.67 5.10
CA THR A 45 -4.05 5.26 5.48
C THR A 45 -5.06 5.46 4.35
N GLY A 46 -4.63 6.02 3.22
CA GLY A 46 -5.47 6.17 2.05
C GLY A 46 -5.69 4.81 1.37
N PRO A 47 -6.68 4.72 0.47
CA PRO A 47 -6.87 3.51 -0.31
C PRO A 47 -5.60 3.22 -1.12
N PRO A 48 -5.22 1.95 -1.26
CA PRO A 48 -4.05 1.61 -2.06
C PRO A 48 -4.26 2.00 -3.51
N SER A 49 -3.17 2.30 -4.19
CA SER A 49 -3.21 2.60 -5.62
C SER A 49 -2.68 1.40 -6.38
N ALA A 50 -3.49 0.83 -7.23
CA ALA A 50 -3.11 -0.31 -8.05
C ALA A 50 -3.79 -0.22 -9.41
N ASN A 51 -3.04 -0.55 -10.44
CA ASN A 51 -3.54 -0.58 -11.81
C ASN A 51 -3.59 -2.03 -12.28
N PHE A 52 -4.65 -2.35 -12.99
CA PHE A 52 -4.88 -3.68 -13.52
C PHE A 52 -4.99 -3.64 -15.03
N THR A 53 -4.56 -4.70 -15.68
CA THR A 53 -4.77 -4.89 -17.11
C THR A 53 -5.68 -6.09 -17.30
N TYR A 54 -6.44 -6.07 -18.38
CA TYR A 54 -7.49 -7.06 -18.64
C TYR A 54 -7.31 -7.65 -20.03
N ASP A 55 -7.47 -8.96 -20.11
CA ASP A 55 -7.46 -9.69 -21.37
C ASP A 55 -8.71 -10.57 -21.41
N HIS A 56 -9.64 -10.22 -22.27
CA HIS A 56 -10.89 -10.94 -22.40
C HIS A 56 -10.79 -11.99 -23.50
N ILE A 57 -11.05 -13.24 -23.14
CA ILE A 57 -11.03 -14.37 -24.08
C ILE A 57 -12.49 -14.73 -24.37
N GLU A 58 -12.98 -14.29 -25.53
CA GLU A 58 -14.36 -14.47 -25.93
C GLU A 58 -14.75 -15.96 -26.11
N GLN A 59 -13.82 -16.77 -26.57
CA GLN A 59 -14.07 -18.19 -26.82
C GLN A 59 -14.43 -18.97 -25.57
N SER A 60 -13.88 -18.57 -24.44
CA SER A 60 -14.12 -19.24 -23.16
C SER A 60 -14.90 -18.36 -22.17
N ASN A 61 -15.30 -17.16 -22.58
CA ASN A 61 -15.95 -16.18 -21.71
C ASN A 61 -15.18 -15.97 -20.40
N THR A 62 -13.88 -15.83 -20.53
CA THR A 62 -12.95 -15.67 -19.42
C THR A 62 -12.29 -14.30 -19.48
N LEU A 63 -12.21 -13.65 -18.34
CA LEU A 63 -11.45 -12.40 -18.19
C LEU A 63 -10.19 -12.69 -17.39
N ILE A 64 -9.04 -12.39 -17.97
CA ILE A 64 -7.77 -12.47 -17.27
C ILE A 64 -7.45 -11.10 -16.72
N VAL A 65 -7.27 -11.02 -15.41
CA VAL A 65 -6.94 -9.79 -14.69
C VAL A 65 -5.51 -9.89 -14.21
N THR A 66 -4.69 -8.93 -14.60
CA THR A 66 -3.28 -8.86 -14.20
C THR A 66 -3.07 -7.63 -13.35
N HIS A 67 -2.45 -7.80 -12.18
CA HIS A 67 -1.97 -6.66 -11.41
C HIS A 67 -0.75 -6.09 -12.14
N ASP A 68 -0.91 -4.94 -12.78
CA ASP A 68 0.12 -4.37 -13.63
C ASP A 68 1.17 -3.60 -12.81
N ARG A 69 0.71 -2.69 -11.96
CA ARG A 69 1.60 -1.89 -11.12
C ARG A 69 0.83 -1.31 -9.96
N GLY A 70 1.57 -0.85 -8.97
CA GLY A 70 1.02 -0.22 -7.78
C GLY A 70 1.36 -1.01 -6.53
N ASP A 71 0.57 -0.76 -5.49
CA ASP A 71 0.80 -1.35 -4.18
C ASP A 71 0.52 -2.85 -4.14
N GLU A 72 1.20 -3.54 -3.25
CA GLU A 72 0.88 -4.92 -2.94
C GLU A 72 -0.40 -4.96 -2.10
N LEU A 73 -1.28 -5.90 -2.42
CA LEU A 73 -2.60 -6.02 -1.78
C LEU A 73 -2.78 -7.45 -1.27
N GLU A 74 -3.60 -7.59 -0.21
CA GLU A 74 -3.99 -8.93 0.23
C GLU A 74 -5.10 -9.48 -0.67
N ALA A 75 -4.97 -10.73 -1.08
CA ALA A 75 -5.92 -11.36 -2.00
C ALA A 75 -7.36 -11.39 -1.48
N GLY A 76 -7.54 -11.53 -0.18
CA GLY A 76 -8.86 -11.54 0.43
C GLY A 76 -9.54 -10.18 0.49
N LYS A 77 -8.79 -9.10 0.26
CA LYS A 77 -9.31 -7.73 0.27
C LYS A 77 -9.65 -7.20 -1.11
N ILE A 78 -9.19 -7.87 -2.16
CA ILE A 78 -9.51 -7.50 -3.54
C ILE A 78 -10.79 -8.22 -3.94
N HIS A 79 -11.82 -7.46 -4.28
CA HIS A 79 -13.12 -7.99 -4.71
C HIS A 79 -13.36 -7.66 -6.17
N PHE A 80 -13.90 -8.64 -6.88
CA PHE A 80 -14.43 -8.46 -8.24
C PHE A 80 -15.94 -8.47 -8.15
N VAL A 81 -16.55 -7.33 -8.46
CA VAL A 81 -17.99 -7.14 -8.34
C VAL A 81 -18.56 -6.90 -9.73
N GLY A 82 -19.50 -7.71 -10.13
CA GLY A 82 -20.16 -7.59 -11.42
C GLY A 82 -20.94 -8.84 -11.75
N ALA A 83 -21.85 -8.75 -12.70
CA ALA A 83 -22.71 -9.86 -13.13
C ALA A 83 -23.44 -10.52 -11.94
N ASP A 84 -23.87 -9.72 -10.98
CA ASP A 84 -24.50 -10.17 -9.72
C ASP A 84 -23.58 -11.05 -8.84
N GLN A 85 -22.27 -10.97 -9.04
CA GLN A 85 -21.28 -11.71 -8.27
C GLN A 85 -20.37 -10.75 -7.49
N ASP A 86 -19.91 -11.23 -6.33
CA ASP A 86 -18.91 -10.56 -5.51
C ASP A 86 -17.92 -11.63 -5.07
N THR A 87 -16.76 -11.66 -5.69
CA THR A 87 -15.77 -12.71 -5.48
C THR A 87 -14.43 -12.08 -5.17
N THR A 88 -13.69 -12.65 -4.22
CA THR A 88 -12.35 -12.17 -3.90
C THR A 88 -11.32 -12.73 -4.88
N TRP A 89 -10.19 -12.02 -4.99
CA TRP A 89 -9.04 -12.54 -5.73
C TRP A 89 -8.61 -13.90 -5.18
N ALA A 90 -8.59 -14.03 -3.85
CA ALA A 90 -8.21 -15.28 -3.18
C ALA A 90 -9.09 -16.45 -3.63
N ALA A 91 -10.41 -16.25 -3.66
CA ALA A 91 -11.34 -17.28 -4.09
C ALA A 91 -11.19 -17.62 -5.57
N ALA A 92 -11.07 -16.62 -6.43
CA ALA A 92 -10.93 -16.82 -7.86
C ALA A 92 -9.61 -17.48 -8.24
N ALA A 93 -8.53 -17.16 -7.54
CA ALA A 93 -7.21 -17.73 -7.77
C ALA A 93 -6.98 -19.04 -7.00
N GLY A 94 -7.84 -19.37 -6.06
CA GLY A 94 -7.67 -20.56 -5.22
C GLY A 94 -6.53 -20.45 -4.23
N THR A 95 -6.26 -19.25 -3.75
CA THR A 95 -5.19 -18.96 -2.78
C THR A 95 -5.77 -18.56 -1.43
N ASN A 96 -4.89 -18.39 -0.44
CA ASN A 96 -5.28 -17.90 0.88
C ASN A 96 -5.62 -16.41 0.82
N GLU A 97 -6.52 -15.99 1.70
CA GLU A 97 -6.92 -14.58 1.79
C GLU A 97 -5.76 -13.66 2.18
N THR A 98 -4.78 -14.18 2.88
CA THR A 98 -3.59 -13.43 3.30
C THR A 98 -2.47 -13.42 2.26
N THR A 99 -2.66 -14.09 1.13
CA THR A 99 -1.68 -14.10 0.05
C THR A 99 -1.51 -12.69 -0.50
N THR A 100 -0.27 -12.27 -0.69
CA THR A 100 0.05 -10.96 -1.25
C THR A 100 -0.07 -11.00 -2.77
N VAL A 101 -0.81 -10.04 -3.31
CA VAL A 101 -0.95 -9.83 -4.75
C VAL A 101 -0.12 -8.62 -5.13
N GLY A 102 0.89 -8.83 -5.95
CA GLY A 102 1.79 -7.78 -6.40
C GLY A 102 1.85 -7.69 -7.92
N PRO A 103 2.63 -6.73 -8.45
CA PRO A 103 2.77 -6.58 -9.90
C PRO A 103 3.22 -7.87 -10.57
N GLY A 104 2.50 -8.26 -11.63
CA GLY A 104 2.74 -9.50 -12.36
C GLY A 104 1.84 -10.65 -11.98
N ASP A 105 1.11 -10.56 -10.88
CA ASP A 105 0.17 -11.61 -10.47
C ASP A 105 -1.09 -11.56 -11.34
N ILE A 106 -1.61 -12.73 -11.64
CA ILE A 106 -2.71 -12.91 -12.60
C ILE A 106 -3.81 -13.77 -11.96
N VAL A 107 -5.06 -13.41 -12.23
CA VAL A 107 -6.21 -14.21 -11.86
C VAL A 107 -7.17 -14.28 -13.04
N GLN A 108 -7.94 -15.36 -13.11
CA GLN A 108 -8.97 -15.55 -14.13
C GLN A 108 -10.35 -15.45 -13.50
N LEU A 109 -11.29 -14.82 -14.21
CA LEU A 109 -12.69 -14.79 -13.84
C LEU A 109 -13.48 -15.51 -14.91
N SER A 110 -14.16 -16.60 -14.54
CA SER A 110 -14.93 -17.42 -15.48
C SER A 110 -16.05 -18.15 -14.75
N GLU A 111 -16.93 -18.78 -15.51
CA GLU A 111 -17.98 -19.62 -14.92
C GLU A 111 -17.44 -20.87 -14.25
N ASN A 112 -16.20 -21.27 -14.57
CA ASN A 112 -15.60 -22.52 -14.10
C ASN A 112 -14.84 -22.36 -12.80
N ASN A 113 -14.78 -21.15 -12.24
CA ASN A 113 -14.12 -20.93 -10.96
C ASN A 113 -15.06 -20.25 -9.96
N ALA A 114 -14.51 -19.70 -8.87
CA ALA A 114 -15.31 -19.08 -7.83
C ALA A 114 -16.13 -17.88 -8.30
N PHE A 115 -15.78 -17.25 -9.41
CA PHE A 115 -16.59 -16.18 -9.98
C PHE A 115 -17.94 -16.72 -10.46
N GLY A 116 -17.97 -17.94 -11.01
CA GLY A 116 -19.21 -18.69 -11.25
C GLY A 116 -20.11 -18.17 -12.36
N THR A 117 -19.68 -17.17 -13.10
CA THR A 117 -20.47 -16.55 -14.17
C THR A 117 -19.57 -16.30 -15.38
N PRO A 118 -20.05 -16.57 -16.61
CA PRO A 118 -19.24 -16.25 -17.78
C PRO A 118 -19.05 -14.75 -17.93
N VAL A 119 -17.87 -14.35 -18.33
CA VAL A 119 -17.55 -12.94 -18.58
C VAL A 119 -17.66 -12.69 -20.07
N THR A 120 -18.69 -11.94 -20.46
CA THR A 120 -18.95 -11.59 -21.87
C THR A 120 -18.53 -10.15 -22.14
N SER A 121 -18.60 -9.74 -23.40
CA SER A 121 -18.28 -8.37 -23.78
C SER A 121 -19.25 -7.34 -23.19
N SER A 122 -20.41 -7.77 -22.72
CA SER A 122 -21.40 -6.92 -22.07
C SER A 122 -21.32 -6.93 -20.54
N THR A 123 -20.41 -7.72 -19.97
CA THR A 123 -20.22 -7.79 -18.52
C THR A 123 -19.39 -6.60 -18.04
N GLU A 124 -19.84 -5.98 -16.96
CA GLU A 124 -19.09 -4.92 -16.30
C GLU A 124 -18.58 -5.47 -14.96
N ILE A 125 -17.30 -5.24 -14.68
CA ILE A 125 -16.65 -5.71 -13.45
C ILE A 125 -15.90 -4.56 -12.82
N GLU A 126 -16.15 -4.34 -11.53
CA GLU A 126 -15.39 -3.40 -10.73
C GLU A 126 -14.38 -4.15 -9.86
N VAL A 127 -13.16 -3.65 -9.80
CA VAL A 127 -12.16 -4.13 -8.87
C VAL A 127 -12.21 -3.23 -7.65
N GLN A 128 -12.61 -3.80 -6.51
CA GLN A 128 -12.78 -3.05 -5.28
C GLN A 128 -11.81 -3.54 -4.22
N TYR A 129 -11.33 -2.62 -3.41
CA TYR A 129 -10.53 -2.94 -2.23
C TYR A 129 -11.39 -2.76 -0.99
N VAL A 130 -11.47 -3.79 -0.17
CA VAL A 130 -12.27 -3.79 1.06
C VAL A 130 -11.34 -3.78 2.26
N TYR A 131 -11.46 -2.76 3.07
CA TYR A 131 -10.65 -2.61 4.27
C TYR A 131 -11.52 -2.02 5.40
N GLU A 132 -11.57 -2.70 6.51
CA GLU A 132 -12.36 -2.30 7.70
C GLU A 132 -13.82 -1.95 7.38
N GLY A 133 -14.42 -2.70 6.46
CA GLY A 133 -15.81 -2.48 6.06
C GLY A 133 -16.02 -1.38 5.02
N ASN A 134 -14.97 -0.68 4.64
CA ASN A 134 -15.02 0.33 3.59
C ASN A 134 -14.62 -0.27 2.26
N ARG A 135 -15.34 0.11 1.21
CA ARG A 135 -15.04 -0.34 -0.15
C ARG A 135 -14.58 0.84 -0.99
N THR A 136 -13.49 0.63 -1.73
CA THR A 136 -12.96 1.62 -2.66
C THR A 136 -12.77 0.96 -4.02
N THR A 137 -13.33 1.57 -5.07
CA THR A 137 -13.13 1.06 -6.43
C THR A 137 -11.71 1.42 -6.89
N LEU A 138 -10.92 0.41 -7.22
CA LEU A 138 -9.57 0.59 -7.73
C LEU A 138 -9.55 0.73 -9.24
N ASP A 139 -10.40 -0.02 -9.93
CA ASP A 139 -10.45 -0.05 -11.39
C ASP A 139 -11.77 -0.65 -11.86
N GLU A 140 -12.08 -0.48 -13.14
CA GLU A 140 -13.29 -1.00 -13.76
C GLU A 140 -12.97 -1.63 -15.13
N TRP A 141 -13.70 -2.68 -15.46
CA TRP A 141 -13.59 -3.29 -16.79
C TRP A 141 -15.01 -3.45 -17.39
N PRO A 142 -15.22 -3.10 -18.66
CA PRO A 142 -14.27 -2.38 -19.51
C PRO A 142 -14.06 -0.96 -19.01
N SER A 143 -12.82 -0.49 -19.15
CA SER A 143 -12.51 0.87 -18.71
C SER A 143 -13.18 1.88 -19.64
N GLU A 144 -13.78 2.90 -19.06
CA GLU A 144 -14.37 3.98 -19.84
C GLU A 144 -13.24 4.79 -20.51
N GLN A 145 -13.37 5.01 -21.79
CA GLN A 145 -12.44 5.81 -22.56
C GLN A 145 -12.98 7.21 -22.79
#